data_2ee2d7c3645db6ceba1aa23eff806b5d
#
_entry.id   2ee2d7c3645db6ceba1aa23eff806b5d
#
_cell.length_a   1.000
_cell.length_b   1.000
_cell.length_c   1.000
_cell.angle_alpha   90.00
_cell.angle_beta   90.00
_cell.angle_gamma   90.00
#
_symmetry.space_group_name_H-M   'P 1'
#
loop_
_entity.id
_entity.type
_entity.pdbx_description
1 polymer ?
#
loop_
_entity_poly.entity_id
_entity_poly.type
_entity_poly.pdbx_seq_one_letter_code
_entity_poly.pdbx_strand_id
1 'polypeptide(L)'
;ADYAKEKWNVTVKVNAIPAGTPVAYGRITEWKGRPEVDIFWGGESALFEKLAEQKLLQKVEISKEAWDSIPASIGKPKPIPLKDKDGFWVGTALEPYGLVYNPKRLQRLGVTAPKDWDDLLNPKLKGEVAQCAPTRSSSSNATYEVMLSLLGEDRGWDWLRKLAANTGHFTARSRDVPTVVAKGEFAAGFAVPSYMAFEEKLAGFDLKFVAPKNAFVTPEPMAILAGARNPKAARAFIEFLLTERGQKVFMERGLFPLTPKYKVQGAPGSTAELAVEFTGGVRSYFETDVANVYDETVATKRSEALKVRFRSDIEAKWDELKK
;
A
#
# COMPACT_ATOMS: atom_id res chain seq x y z
N ALA A 1 13.16 -16.97 -12.31
CA ALA A 1 14.41 -17.64 -12.72
C ALA A 1 14.45 -17.79 -14.24
N ASP A 2 13.45 -18.39 -14.87
CA ASP A 2 13.43 -18.74 -16.29
C ASP A 2 13.57 -17.51 -17.21
N TYR A 3 12.82 -16.46 -16.95
CA TYR A 3 12.89 -15.21 -17.70
C TYR A 3 14.31 -14.61 -17.72
N ALA A 4 14.99 -14.58 -16.57
CA ALA A 4 16.35 -14.08 -16.48
C ALA A 4 17.35 -14.98 -17.22
N LYS A 5 17.13 -16.28 -17.20
CA LYS A 5 17.94 -17.24 -17.96
C LYS A 5 17.76 -17.07 -19.45
N GLU A 6 16.52 -16.94 -19.92
CA GLU A 6 16.18 -16.77 -21.33
C GLU A 6 16.70 -15.44 -21.90
N LYS A 7 16.45 -14.33 -21.21
CA LYS A 7 16.76 -12.98 -21.71
C LYS A 7 18.21 -12.56 -21.50
N TRP A 8 18.81 -12.90 -20.37
CA TRP A 8 20.15 -12.40 -19.99
C TRP A 8 21.18 -13.50 -19.71
N ASN A 9 20.81 -14.77 -19.87
CA ASN A 9 21.63 -15.92 -19.48
C ASN A 9 22.15 -15.84 -18.03
N VAL A 10 21.29 -15.34 -17.13
CA VAL A 10 21.57 -15.17 -15.70
C VAL A 10 20.67 -16.10 -14.89
N THR A 11 21.27 -16.86 -13.98
CA THR A 11 20.48 -17.63 -13.00
C THR A 11 20.21 -16.73 -11.79
N VAL A 12 18.95 -16.40 -11.56
CA VAL A 12 18.51 -15.57 -10.43
C VAL A 12 17.82 -16.44 -9.39
N LYS A 13 18.35 -16.41 -8.16
CA LYS A 13 17.69 -16.94 -6.97
C LYS A 13 17.34 -15.78 -6.07
N VAL A 14 16.05 -15.63 -5.76
CA VAL A 14 15.57 -14.55 -4.89
C VAL A 14 15.46 -15.09 -3.47
N ASN A 15 16.17 -14.45 -2.54
CA ASN A 15 16.04 -14.67 -1.11
C ASN A 15 15.46 -13.40 -0.50
N ALA A 16 14.29 -13.49 0.11
CA ALA A 16 13.65 -12.35 0.79
C ALA A 16 13.99 -12.37 2.29
N ILE A 17 14.37 -11.21 2.81
CA ILE A 17 14.54 -10.96 4.25
C ILE A 17 13.46 -9.97 4.67
N PRO A 18 12.29 -10.43 5.15
CA PRO A 18 11.21 -9.54 5.53
C PRO A 18 11.61 -8.68 6.73
N ALA A 19 11.36 -7.38 6.62
CA ALA A 19 11.53 -6.43 7.72
C ALA A 19 10.52 -5.29 7.57
N GLY A 20 10.14 -4.67 8.69
CA GLY A 20 9.42 -3.39 8.63
C GLY A 20 10.30 -2.33 7.98
N THR A 21 9.72 -1.44 7.18
CA THR A 21 10.46 -0.44 6.40
C THR A 21 11.45 0.40 7.23
N PRO A 22 11.10 0.89 8.45
CA PRO A 22 12.05 1.63 9.28
C PRO A 22 13.26 0.76 9.73
N VAL A 23 13.02 -0.52 9.99
CA VAL A 23 14.09 -1.47 10.39
C VAL A 23 15.02 -1.75 9.21
N ALA A 24 14.46 -1.97 8.01
CA ALA A 24 15.25 -2.16 6.79
C ALA A 24 16.10 -0.92 6.48
N TYR A 25 15.50 0.28 6.55
CA TYR A 25 16.20 1.54 6.38
C TYR A 25 17.37 1.71 7.35
N GLY A 26 17.15 1.43 8.66
CA GLY A 26 18.20 1.47 9.68
C GLY A 26 19.36 0.53 9.35
N ARG A 27 19.07 -0.72 8.98
CA ARG A 27 20.11 -1.69 8.58
C ARG A 27 20.91 -1.21 7.37
N ILE A 28 20.25 -0.69 6.33
CA ILE A 28 20.92 -0.18 5.12
C ILE A 28 21.87 0.96 5.48
N THR A 29 21.46 1.87 6.35
CA THR A 29 22.31 2.96 6.84
C THR A 29 23.52 2.46 7.65
N GLU A 30 23.32 1.44 8.49
CA GLU A 30 24.39 0.82 9.27
C GLU A 30 25.43 0.09 8.42
N TRP A 31 25.02 -0.50 7.29
CA TRP A 31 25.93 -1.20 6.36
C TRP A 31 26.90 -0.28 5.62
N LYS A 32 26.61 1.03 5.54
CA LYS A 32 27.51 2.05 4.97
C LYS A 32 28.10 1.67 3.60
N GLY A 33 27.24 1.20 2.67
CA GLY A 33 27.65 0.78 1.34
C GLY A 33 28.28 -0.62 1.24
N ARG A 34 28.14 -1.45 2.28
CA ARG A 34 28.51 -2.87 2.29
C ARG A 34 27.27 -3.73 2.58
N PRO A 35 26.27 -3.72 1.72
CA PRO A 35 24.99 -4.34 2.02
C PRO A 35 25.07 -5.87 2.03
N GLU A 36 24.23 -6.48 2.87
CA GLU A 36 24.06 -7.94 2.91
C GLU A 36 23.05 -8.43 1.86
N VAL A 37 22.27 -7.52 1.26
CA VAL A 37 21.29 -7.79 0.22
C VAL A 37 21.50 -6.87 -0.97
N ASP A 38 20.99 -7.23 -2.14
CA ASP A 38 21.19 -6.47 -3.38
C ASP A 38 20.11 -5.40 -3.61
N ILE A 39 18.89 -5.66 -3.14
CA ILE A 39 17.70 -4.86 -3.43
C ILE A 39 17.04 -4.42 -2.12
N PHE A 40 16.59 -3.17 -2.08
CA PHE A 40 15.59 -2.68 -1.14
C PHE A 40 14.25 -2.58 -1.88
N TRP A 41 13.20 -3.17 -1.32
CA TRP A 41 11.91 -3.29 -1.96
C TRP A 41 10.77 -2.96 -1.00
N GLY A 42 9.87 -2.07 -1.44
CA GLY A 42 8.66 -1.70 -0.72
C GLY A 42 8.87 -0.61 0.34
N GLY A 43 7.77 -0.02 0.74
CA GLY A 43 7.74 1.07 1.70
C GLY A 43 7.60 2.46 1.05
N GLU A 44 7.87 3.48 1.83
CA GLU A 44 7.66 4.88 1.42
C GLU A 44 8.78 5.37 0.49
N SER A 45 8.43 6.02 -0.61
CA SER A 45 9.39 6.56 -1.59
C SER A 45 10.36 7.58 -0.98
N ALA A 46 9.94 8.37 0.01
CA ALA A 46 10.81 9.31 0.73
C ALA A 46 12.02 8.64 1.42
N LEU A 47 11.91 7.37 1.81
CA LEU A 47 13.06 6.66 2.39
C LEU A 47 14.08 6.30 1.32
N PHE A 48 13.62 6.02 0.09
CA PHE A 48 14.50 5.78 -1.05
C PHE A 48 15.23 7.06 -1.46
N GLU A 49 14.53 8.19 -1.45
CA GLU A 49 15.15 9.50 -1.70
C GLU A 49 16.25 9.81 -0.68
N LYS A 50 15.97 9.62 0.62
CA LYS A 50 16.98 9.79 1.68
C LYS A 50 18.17 8.86 1.51
N LEU A 51 17.96 7.61 1.09
CA LEU A 51 19.08 6.69 0.83
C LEU A 51 19.89 7.11 -0.40
N ALA A 52 19.23 7.65 -1.44
CA ALA A 52 19.93 8.20 -2.61
C ALA A 52 20.80 9.41 -2.24
N GLU A 53 20.27 10.35 -1.46
CA GLU A 53 21.01 11.51 -0.91
C GLU A 53 22.23 11.07 -0.09
N GLN A 54 22.12 10.00 0.67
CA GLN A 54 23.20 9.39 1.46
C GLN A 54 24.17 8.56 0.60
N LYS A 55 23.95 8.46 -0.72
CA LYS A 55 24.74 7.64 -1.65
C LYS A 55 24.73 6.14 -1.31
N LEU A 56 23.66 5.67 -0.70
CA LEU A 56 23.46 4.26 -0.35
C LEU A 56 22.68 3.48 -1.42
N LEU A 57 22.27 4.14 -2.49
CA LEU A 57 21.67 3.53 -3.68
C LEU A 57 22.59 3.71 -4.89
N GLN A 58 22.53 2.78 -5.83
CA GLN A 58 23.09 2.94 -7.17
C GLN A 58 21.97 3.10 -8.19
N LYS A 59 22.28 3.64 -9.37
CA LYS A 59 21.29 3.77 -10.44
C LYS A 59 20.79 2.40 -10.88
N VAL A 60 19.49 2.30 -11.10
CA VAL A 60 18.84 1.03 -11.48
C VAL A 60 19.28 0.58 -12.87
N GLU A 61 19.51 1.51 -13.80
CA GLU A 61 20.07 1.27 -15.16
C GLU A 61 19.37 0.11 -15.91
N ILE A 62 18.04 0.10 -15.88
CA ILE A 62 17.23 -0.82 -16.68
C ILE A 62 17.18 -0.39 -18.15
N SER A 63 16.68 -1.28 -19.03
CA SER A 63 16.50 -0.95 -20.44
C SER A 63 15.58 0.26 -20.63
N LYS A 64 15.80 1.01 -21.73
CA LYS A 64 14.95 2.16 -22.06
C LYS A 64 13.47 1.76 -22.18
N GLU A 65 13.20 0.59 -22.75
CA GLU A 65 11.84 0.07 -22.87
C GLU A 65 11.18 -0.14 -21.49
N ALA A 66 11.90 -0.76 -20.54
CA ALA A 66 11.42 -0.95 -19.18
C ALA A 66 11.23 0.39 -18.46
N TRP A 67 12.18 1.33 -18.60
CA TRP A 67 12.07 2.66 -18.02
C TRP A 67 10.87 3.45 -18.56
N ASP A 68 10.64 3.43 -19.86
CA ASP A 68 9.56 4.15 -20.52
C ASP A 68 8.18 3.51 -20.24
N SER A 69 8.15 2.24 -19.85
CA SER A 69 6.92 1.57 -19.43
C SER A 69 6.36 2.07 -18.11
N ILE A 70 7.20 2.70 -17.27
CA ILE A 70 6.78 3.27 -15.98
C ILE A 70 6.28 4.69 -16.23
N PRO A 71 5.01 5.02 -15.94
CA PRO A 71 4.53 6.39 -15.98
C PRO A 71 5.35 7.30 -15.05
N ALA A 72 5.48 8.57 -15.36
CA ALA A 72 6.25 9.50 -14.53
C ALA A 72 5.59 9.67 -13.16
N SER A 73 4.27 9.72 -13.12
CA SER A 73 3.48 9.91 -11.90
C SER A 73 2.04 9.44 -12.07
N ILE A 74 1.30 9.35 -10.99
CA ILE A 74 -0.14 9.07 -10.95
C ILE A 74 -0.85 10.06 -10.01
N GLY A 75 -2.11 10.33 -10.28
CA GLY A 75 -2.98 11.16 -9.43
C GLY A 75 -2.94 12.65 -9.70
N LYS A 76 -3.98 13.34 -9.27
CA LYS A 76 -4.17 14.81 -9.34
C LYS A 76 -4.92 15.27 -8.09
N PRO A 77 -4.77 16.51 -7.63
CA PRO A 77 -3.89 17.57 -8.14
C PRO A 77 -2.41 17.40 -7.74
N LYS A 78 -2.10 16.50 -6.82
CA LYS A 78 -0.73 16.23 -6.36
C LYS A 78 -0.25 14.91 -6.95
N PRO A 79 0.54 14.93 -8.04
CA PRO A 79 1.04 13.71 -8.65
C PRO A 79 2.02 12.99 -7.73
N ILE A 80 1.85 11.66 -7.60
CA ILE A 80 2.77 10.78 -6.89
C ILE A 80 3.80 10.28 -7.91
N PRO A 81 5.10 10.53 -7.71
CA PRO A 81 6.13 9.98 -8.58
C PRO A 81 6.10 8.44 -8.57
N LEU A 82 6.20 7.84 -9.75
CA LEU A 82 6.30 6.38 -9.89
C LEU A 82 7.73 5.91 -10.20
N LYS A 83 8.66 6.84 -10.33
CA LYS A 83 10.10 6.59 -10.47
C LYS A 83 10.88 7.83 -10.09
N ASP A 84 12.08 7.64 -9.60
CA ASP A 84 12.99 8.72 -9.33
C ASP A 84 13.52 9.35 -10.62
N LYS A 85 13.56 10.69 -10.70
CA LYS A 85 14.04 11.41 -11.89
C LYS A 85 15.50 11.13 -12.24
N ASP A 86 16.32 10.82 -11.24
CA ASP A 86 17.75 10.55 -11.38
C ASP A 86 18.07 9.05 -11.52
N GLY A 87 17.05 8.19 -11.42
CA GLY A 87 17.12 6.75 -11.67
C GLY A 87 17.60 5.90 -10.49
N PHE A 88 17.51 6.39 -9.27
CA PHE A 88 17.91 5.62 -8.09
C PHE A 88 16.87 4.62 -7.61
N TRP A 89 15.60 4.84 -7.92
CA TRP A 89 14.53 3.88 -7.63
C TRP A 89 13.44 3.91 -8.70
N VAL A 90 12.70 2.83 -8.78
CA VAL A 90 11.54 2.67 -9.67
C VAL A 90 10.39 2.05 -8.90
N GLY A 91 9.16 2.50 -9.16
CA GLY A 91 7.96 1.78 -8.76
C GLY A 91 7.80 0.53 -9.62
N THR A 92 7.34 -0.55 -9.00
CA THR A 92 7.12 -1.83 -9.69
C THR A 92 5.66 -2.23 -9.76
N ALA A 93 4.84 -1.72 -8.85
CA ALA A 93 3.39 -1.89 -8.79
C ALA A 93 2.76 -0.70 -8.07
N LEU A 94 1.42 -0.65 -8.03
CA LEU A 94 0.66 0.30 -7.23
C LEU A 94 -0.05 -0.42 -6.09
N GLU A 95 -0.03 0.20 -4.91
CA GLU A 95 -0.70 -0.26 -3.72
C GLU A 95 -1.74 0.77 -3.27
N PRO A 96 -3.03 0.57 -3.55
CA PRO A 96 -4.08 1.39 -2.98
C PRO A 96 -4.40 0.95 -1.55
N TYR A 97 -4.71 1.95 -0.72
CA TYR A 97 -5.21 1.79 0.63
C TYR A 97 -6.71 2.09 0.63
N GLY A 98 -7.45 1.24 1.27
CA GLY A 98 -8.90 1.35 1.26
C GLY A 98 -9.54 0.89 2.55
N LEU A 99 -10.79 0.56 2.44
CA LEU A 99 -11.57 -0.07 3.48
C LEU A 99 -11.92 -1.52 3.09
N VAL A 100 -12.15 -2.34 4.08
CA VAL A 100 -12.65 -3.71 3.90
C VAL A 100 -13.95 -3.90 4.65
N TYR A 101 -14.77 -4.85 4.20
CA TYR A 101 -15.97 -5.22 4.93
C TYR A 101 -16.31 -6.71 4.78
N ASN A 102 -17.01 -7.24 5.78
CA ASN A 102 -17.58 -8.58 5.75
C ASN A 102 -19.05 -8.49 5.33
N PRO A 103 -19.42 -9.01 4.12
CA PRO A 103 -20.78 -8.89 3.61
C PRO A 103 -21.84 -9.49 4.54
N LYS A 104 -21.54 -10.66 5.13
CA LYS A 104 -22.47 -11.36 6.03
C LYS A 104 -22.69 -10.61 7.34
N ARG A 105 -21.62 -9.98 7.87
CA ARG A 105 -21.73 -9.17 9.09
C ARG A 105 -22.55 -7.91 8.84
N LEU A 106 -22.28 -7.18 7.72
CA LEU A 106 -23.07 -6.01 7.34
C LEU A 106 -24.56 -6.35 7.14
N GLN A 107 -24.85 -7.48 6.51
CA GLN A 107 -26.24 -7.94 6.32
C GLN A 107 -26.97 -8.13 7.65
N ARG A 108 -26.30 -8.74 8.64
CA ARG A 108 -26.89 -8.93 10.00
C ARG A 108 -27.17 -7.60 10.71
N LEU A 109 -26.36 -6.58 10.45
CA LEU A 109 -26.52 -5.24 11.02
C LEU A 109 -27.52 -4.38 10.22
N GLY A 110 -28.00 -4.85 9.07
CA GLY A 110 -28.83 -4.06 8.16
C GLY A 110 -28.12 -2.82 7.65
N VAL A 111 -26.81 -2.95 7.35
CA VAL A 111 -25.96 -1.88 6.82
C VAL A 111 -25.65 -2.16 5.36
N THR A 112 -25.82 -1.14 4.53
CA THR A 112 -25.45 -1.19 3.11
C THR A 112 -23.90 -1.28 2.96
N ALA A 113 -23.42 -2.00 1.95
CA ALA A 113 -22.01 -2.10 1.65
C ALA A 113 -21.38 -0.70 1.48
N PRO A 114 -20.31 -0.38 2.23
CA PRO A 114 -19.66 0.91 2.15
C PRO A 114 -18.99 1.09 0.78
N LYS A 115 -19.01 2.33 0.28
CA LYS A 115 -18.40 2.74 -0.99
C LYS A 115 -17.35 3.85 -0.81
N ASP A 116 -17.47 4.59 0.28
CA ASP A 116 -16.59 5.71 0.60
C ASP A 116 -16.24 5.73 2.09
N TRP A 117 -15.27 6.56 2.45
CA TRP A 117 -14.80 6.72 3.82
C TRP A 117 -15.89 7.06 4.81
N ASP A 118 -16.81 7.96 4.44
CA ASP A 118 -17.90 8.42 5.31
C ASP A 118 -18.90 7.32 5.66
N ASP A 119 -18.98 6.27 4.86
CA ASP A 119 -19.87 5.13 5.15
C ASP A 119 -19.44 4.38 6.43
N LEU A 120 -18.15 4.49 6.82
CA LEU A 120 -17.66 3.95 8.08
C LEU A 120 -18.17 4.70 9.33
N LEU A 121 -18.71 5.91 9.14
CA LEU A 121 -19.31 6.71 10.20
C LEU A 121 -20.79 6.35 10.47
N ASN A 122 -21.36 5.39 9.74
CA ASN A 122 -22.74 4.95 9.96
C ASN A 122 -22.92 4.52 11.44
N PRO A 123 -23.92 5.08 12.18
CA PRO A 123 -24.12 4.74 13.59
C PRO A 123 -24.39 3.25 13.86
N LYS A 124 -24.93 2.52 12.87
CA LYS A 124 -25.11 1.06 12.97
C LYS A 124 -23.79 0.28 13.00
N LEU A 125 -22.68 0.92 12.67
CA LEU A 125 -21.34 0.35 12.78
C LEU A 125 -20.67 0.65 14.13
N LYS A 126 -21.42 1.14 15.12
CA LYS A 126 -20.88 1.39 16.46
C LYS A 126 -20.27 0.12 17.06
N GLY A 127 -18.96 0.14 17.35
CA GLY A 127 -18.20 -1.01 17.85
C GLY A 127 -17.88 -2.09 16.80
N GLU A 128 -18.18 -1.84 15.52
CA GLU A 128 -18.06 -2.81 14.43
C GLU A 128 -16.92 -2.51 13.43
N VAL A 129 -16.17 -1.44 13.66
CA VAL A 129 -15.02 -1.08 12.84
C VAL A 129 -13.72 -1.52 13.49
N ALA A 130 -12.84 -2.18 12.74
CA ALA A 130 -11.46 -2.45 13.13
C ALA A 130 -10.51 -1.48 12.43
N GLN A 131 -9.50 -1.00 13.13
CA GLN A 131 -8.43 -0.18 12.57
C GLN A 131 -7.12 -0.35 13.33
N CYS A 132 -6.00 0.02 12.70
CA CYS A 132 -4.71 0.06 13.36
C CYS A 132 -4.35 1.52 13.66
N ALA A 133 -3.86 1.80 14.86
CA ALA A 133 -3.45 3.14 15.24
C ALA A 133 -2.28 3.66 14.37
N PRO A 134 -2.23 4.95 14.06
CA PRO A 134 -1.13 5.54 13.27
C PRO A 134 0.23 5.45 13.98
N THR A 135 0.22 5.21 15.29
CA THR A 135 1.42 5.00 16.10
C THR A 135 2.06 3.62 15.89
N ARG A 136 1.32 2.66 15.31
CA ARG A 136 1.72 1.25 15.17
C ARG A 136 2.02 0.84 13.73
N SER A 137 1.65 1.67 12.74
CA SER A 137 1.77 1.34 11.33
C SER A 137 1.97 2.60 10.47
N SER A 138 2.97 2.56 9.58
CA SER A 138 3.20 3.61 8.58
C SER A 138 2.04 3.72 7.59
N SER A 139 1.49 2.59 7.15
CA SER A 139 0.31 2.53 6.28
C SER A 139 -0.89 3.24 6.90
N SER A 140 -1.16 2.95 8.18
CA SER A 140 -2.22 3.64 8.93
C SER A 140 -1.91 5.12 9.04
N ASN A 141 -0.69 5.50 9.43
CA ASN A 141 -0.30 6.91 9.53
C ASN A 141 -0.53 7.66 8.21
N ALA A 142 -0.16 7.07 7.07
CA ALA A 142 -0.39 7.67 5.75
C ALA A 142 -1.88 7.87 5.46
N THR A 143 -2.74 6.89 5.75
CA THR A 143 -4.18 7.02 5.50
C THR A 143 -4.85 8.04 6.44
N TYR A 144 -4.41 8.11 7.69
CA TYR A 144 -4.87 9.18 8.60
C TYR A 144 -4.48 10.56 8.09
N GLU A 145 -3.25 10.70 7.56
CA GLU A 145 -2.79 11.94 6.94
C GLU A 145 -3.61 12.31 5.70
N VAL A 146 -4.00 11.33 4.89
CA VAL A 146 -4.91 11.55 3.76
C VAL A 146 -6.23 12.14 4.23
N MET A 147 -6.81 11.64 5.31
CA MET A 147 -8.06 12.18 5.86
C MET A 147 -7.90 13.63 6.35
N LEU A 148 -6.78 13.95 7.00
CA LEU A 148 -6.49 15.33 7.41
C LEU A 148 -6.25 16.26 6.21
N SER A 149 -5.60 15.77 5.17
CA SER A 149 -5.35 16.53 3.94
C SER A 149 -6.62 16.72 3.10
N LEU A 150 -7.51 15.73 3.09
CA LEU A 150 -8.77 15.75 2.35
C LEU A 150 -9.79 16.70 2.99
N LEU A 151 -9.93 16.62 4.29
CA LEU A 151 -10.99 17.32 5.04
C LEU A 151 -10.53 18.64 5.65
N GLY A 152 -9.21 18.85 5.74
CA GLY A 152 -8.59 19.90 6.55
C GLY A 152 -8.46 19.49 8.01
N GLU A 153 -7.59 20.19 8.74
CA GLU A 153 -7.16 19.78 10.09
C GLU A 153 -8.34 19.54 11.04
N ASP A 154 -9.20 20.54 11.23
CA ASP A 154 -10.30 20.47 12.22
C ASP A 154 -11.34 19.42 11.86
N ARG A 155 -11.85 19.45 10.62
CA ARG A 155 -12.85 18.47 10.16
C ARG A 155 -12.28 17.07 10.06
N GLY A 156 -11.01 16.93 9.70
CA GLY A 156 -10.32 15.65 9.67
C GLY A 156 -10.23 15.02 11.06
N TRP A 157 -9.87 15.80 12.09
CA TRP A 157 -9.87 15.30 13.46
C TRP A 157 -11.27 14.97 13.99
N ASP A 158 -12.28 15.74 13.61
CA ASP A 158 -13.67 15.41 13.94
C ASP A 158 -14.12 14.10 13.28
N TRP A 159 -13.74 13.89 12.04
CA TRP A 159 -13.99 12.65 11.32
C TRP A 159 -13.31 11.46 12.00
N LEU A 160 -12.03 11.60 12.36
CA LEU A 160 -11.26 10.55 13.05
C LEU A 160 -11.84 10.20 14.43
N ARG A 161 -12.36 11.19 15.18
CA ARG A 161 -13.07 10.94 16.45
C ARG A 161 -14.38 10.17 16.23
N LYS A 162 -15.14 10.52 15.19
CA LYS A 162 -16.37 9.80 14.82
C LYS A 162 -16.07 8.37 14.39
N LEU A 163 -14.99 8.16 13.62
CA LEU A 163 -14.53 6.81 13.28
C LEU A 163 -14.15 6.04 14.55
N ALA A 164 -13.42 6.67 15.47
CA ALA A 164 -13.04 6.05 16.74
C ALA A 164 -14.25 5.67 17.62
N ALA A 165 -15.35 6.42 17.55
CA ALA A 165 -16.61 6.07 18.22
C ALA A 165 -17.23 4.77 17.66
N ASN A 166 -17.07 4.53 16.35
CA ASN A 166 -17.50 3.29 15.70
C ASN A 166 -16.47 2.15 15.82
N THR A 167 -15.26 2.45 16.31
CA THR A 167 -14.19 1.46 16.42
C THR A 167 -14.42 0.52 17.59
N GLY A 168 -14.48 -0.76 17.30
CA GLY A 168 -14.56 -1.82 18.32
C GLY A 168 -13.17 -2.37 18.70
N HIS A 169 -12.18 -2.23 17.80
CA HIS A 169 -10.85 -2.75 18.04
C HIS A 169 -9.74 -1.96 17.32
N PHE A 170 -8.71 -1.57 18.08
CA PHE A 170 -7.45 -1.10 17.55
C PHE A 170 -6.46 -2.26 17.51
N THR A 171 -6.19 -2.78 16.32
CA THR A 171 -5.29 -3.93 16.11
C THR A 171 -3.84 -3.58 16.43
N ALA A 172 -3.05 -4.62 16.70
CA ALA A 172 -1.62 -4.44 16.97
C ALA A 172 -0.84 -4.04 15.71
N ARG A 173 -1.27 -4.52 14.54
CA ARG A 173 -0.65 -4.27 13.22
C ARG A 173 -1.73 -4.03 12.18
N SER A 174 -1.39 -3.30 11.11
CA SER A 174 -2.31 -3.09 9.98
C SER A 174 -2.78 -4.39 9.32
N ARG A 175 -1.92 -5.40 9.25
CA ARG A 175 -2.26 -6.72 8.70
C ARG A 175 -3.39 -7.43 9.47
N ASP A 176 -3.52 -7.16 10.75
CA ASP A 176 -4.53 -7.81 11.59
C ASP A 176 -5.95 -7.26 11.29
N VAL A 177 -6.06 -6.06 10.71
CA VAL A 177 -7.37 -5.43 10.37
C VAL A 177 -8.18 -6.28 9.38
N PRO A 178 -7.69 -6.61 8.17
CA PRO A 178 -8.45 -7.46 7.27
C PRO A 178 -8.71 -8.85 7.83
N THR A 179 -7.81 -9.39 8.65
CA THR A 179 -7.97 -10.72 9.26
C THR A 179 -9.18 -10.78 10.21
N VAL A 180 -9.33 -9.82 11.12
CA VAL A 180 -10.48 -9.82 12.05
C VAL A 180 -11.80 -9.53 11.35
N VAL A 181 -11.79 -8.73 10.28
CA VAL A 181 -12.97 -8.49 9.44
C VAL A 181 -13.31 -9.74 8.61
N ALA A 182 -12.32 -10.41 8.02
CA ALA A 182 -12.51 -11.64 7.26
C ALA A 182 -13.15 -12.75 8.11
N LYS A 183 -12.72 -12.89 9.36
CA LYS A 183 -13.30 -13.83 10.32
C LYS A 183 -14.70 -13.43 10.80
N GLY A 184 -15.17 -12.23 10.46
CA GLY A 184 -16.48 -11.71 10.88
C GLY A 184 -16.55 -11.27 12.35
N GLU A 185 -15.39 -11.01 12.98
CA GLU A 185 -15.32 -10.43 14.32
C GLU A 185 -15.77 -8.97 14.29
N PHE A 186 -15.49 -8.25 13.18
CA PHE A 186 -15.92 -6.89 12.90
C PHE A 186 -16.56 -6.79 11.52
N ALA A 187 -17.41 -5.78 11.32
CA ALA A 187 -18.13 -5.58 10.08
C ALA A 187 -17.28 -4.89 9.01
N ALA A 188 -16.43 -3.96 9.41
CA ALA A 188 -15.60 -3.17 8.50
C ALA A 188 -14.21 -2.89 9.07
N GLY A 189 -13.27 -2.53 8.20
CA GLY A 189 -11.92 -2.14 8.55
C GLY A 189 -11.45 -0.93 7.78
N PHE A 190 -10.67 -0.06 8.44
CA PHE A 190 -10.14 1.18 7.90
C PHE A 190 -8.63 1.09 7.63
N ALA A 191 -8.14 1.80 6.61
CA ALA A 191 -6.72 1.96 6.28
C ALA A 191 -6.01 0.65 5.90
N VAL A 192 -6.66 -0.17 5.06
CA VAL A 192 -6.14 -1.48 4.68
C VAL A 192 -5.46 -1.42 3.32
N PRO A 193 -4.19 -1.85 3.21
CA PRO A 193 -3.53 -2.10 1.93
C PRO A 193 -4.24 -3.19 1.14
N SER A 194 -4.40 -3.00 -0.17
CA SER A 194 -5.17 -3.92 -1.03
C SER A 194 -4.67 -5.36 -0.97
N TYR A 195 -3.36 -5.57 -1.00
CA TYR A 195 -2.77 -6.92 -0.99
C TYR A 195 -3.05 -7.68 0.32
N MET A 196 -3.10 -6.98 1.46
CA MET A 196 -3.43 -7.63 2.75
C MET A 196 -4.88 -8.13 2.77
N ALA A 197 -5.81 -7.37 2.17
CA ALA A 197 -7.18 -7.81 2.02
C ALA A 197 -7.29 -8.97 1.02
N PHE A 198 -6.50 -8.95 -0.05
CA PHE A 198 -6.51 -9.99 -1.06
C PHE A 198 -5.95 -11.32 -0.54
N GLU A 199 -4.98 -11.30 0.36
CA GLU A 199 -4.48 -12.51 1.04
C GLU A 199 -5.59 -13.24 1.80
N GLU A 200 -6.47 -12.53 2.50
CA GLU A 200 -7.64 -13.12 3.17
C GLU A 200 -8.65 -13.69 2.16
N LYS A 201 -8.82 -13.01 1.01
CA LYS A 201 -9.65 -13.52 -0.09
C LYS A 201 -9.09 -14.82 -0.66
N LEU A 202 -7.77 -14.89 -0.86
CA LEU A 202 -7.06 -16.12 -1.31
C LEU A 202 -7.17 -17.26 -0.27
N ALA A 203 -7.24 -16.94 1.00
CA ALA A 203 -7.47 -17.89 2.09
C ALA A 203 -8.93 -18.41 2.14
N GLY A 204 -9.80 -17.95 1.24
CA GLY A 204 -11.19 -18.41 1.11
C GLY A 204 -12.21 -17.62 1.92
N PHE A 205 -11.82 -16.50 2.53
CA PHE A 205 -12.76 -15.66 3.27
C PHE A 205 -13.59 -14.77 2.33
N ASP A 206 -14.86 -14.56 2.70
CA ASP A 206 -15.75 -13.64 1.99
C ASP A 206 -15.53 -12.20 2.50
N LEU A 207 -14.41 -11.63 2.10
CA LEU A 207 -14.03 -10.25 2.36
C LEU A 207 -14.14 -9.44 1.08
N LYS A 208 -14.62 -8.21 1.19
CA LYS A 208 -14.63 -7.24 0.09
C LYS A 208 -13.72 -6.07 0.43
N PHE A 209 -13.03 -5.58 -0.59
CA PHE A 209 -12.16 -4.39 -0.52
C PHE A 209 -12.77 -3.28 -1.36
N VAL A 210 -12.66 -2.06 -0.87
CA VAL A 210 -13.07 -0.85 -1.59
C VAL A 210 -11.93 0.16 -1.51
N ALA A 211 -11.49 0.64 -2.66
CA ALA A 211 -10.64 1.82 -2.75
C ALA A 211 -11.56 3.04 -3.03
N PRO A 212 -11.83 3.90 -2.04
CA PRO A 212 -12.59 5.13 -2.27
C PRO A 212 -11.90 6.04 -3.30
N LYS A 213 -12.66 6.96 -3.90
CA LYS A 213 -12.13 7.86 -4.94
C LYS A 213 -10.87 8.63 -4.52
N ASN A 214 -10.80 9.01 -3.23
CA ASN A 214 -9.66 9.70 -2.63
C ASN A 214 -8.78 8.73 -1.83
N ALA A 215 -8.69 7.47 -2.24
CA ALA A 215 -7.82 6.50 -1.59
C ALA A 215 -6.36 6.91 -1.73
N PHE A 216 -5.59 6.66 -0.69
CA PHE A 216 -4.15 6.76 -0.77
C PHE A 216 -3.60 5.65 -1.67
N VAL A 217 -2.73 6.00 -2.57
CA VAL A 217 -2.03 5.08 -3.47
C VAL A 217 -0.56 5.34 -3.35
N THR A 218 0.22 4.30 -3.21
CA THR A 218 1.67 4.40 -3.21
C THR A 218 2.26 3.48 -4.28
N PRO A 219 3.37 3.85 -4.94
CA PRO A 219 4.13 2.88 -5.70
C PRO A 219 4.76 1.87 -4.74
N GLU A 220 4.98 0.66 -5.22
CA GLU A 220 5.91 -0.29 -4.61
C GLU A 220 7.33 0.01 -5.10
N PRO A 221 8.10 0.85 -4.41
CA PRO A 221 9.41 1.28 -4.88
C PRO A 221 10.44 0.16 -4.72
N MET A 222 11.38 0.12 -5.64
CA MET A 222 12.48 -0.82 -5.64
C MET A 222 13.78 -0.11 -6.04
N ALA A 223 14.85 -0.37 -5.32
CA ALA A 223 16.16 0.19 -5.57
C ALA A 223 17.26 -0.87 -5.43
N ILE A 224 18.38 -0.64 -6.11
CA ILE A 224 19.59 -1.44 -5.97
C ILE A 224 20.51 -0.73 -4.99
N LEU A 225 20.98 -1.44 -3.96
CA LEU A 225 21.83 -0.86 -2.93
C LEU A 225 23.25 -0.58 -3.48
N ALA A 226 23.85 0.52 -3.03
CA ALA A 226 25.24 0.79 -3.31
C ALA A 226 26.11 -0.31 -2.70
N GLY A 227 27.03 -0.88 -3.51
CA GLY A 227 27.84 -2.02 -3.10
C GLY A 227 27.15 -3.38 -3.19
N ALA A 228 25.96 -3.47 -3.80
CA ALA A 228 25.29 -4.75 -4.08
C ALA A 228 26.24 -5.74 -4.76
N ARG A 229 26.22 -6.99 -4.32
CA ARG A 229 27.13 -8.04 -4.83
C ARG A 229 26.71 -8.56 -6.20
N ASN A 230 25.39 -8.50 -6.50
CA ASN A 230 24.79 -9.05 -7.70
C ASN A 230 23.95 -8.01 -8.48
N PRO A 231 24.51 -6.83 -8.84
CA PRO A 231 23.72 -5.75 -9.44
C PRO A 231 23.10 -6.14 -10.79
N LYS A 232 23.76 -7.00 -11.57
CA LYS A 232 23.21 -7.52 -12.83
C LYS A 232 21.97 -8.39 -12.61
N ALA A 233 21.98 -9.25 -11.60
CA ALA A 233 20.82 -10.07 -11.24
C ALA A 233 19.68 -9.21 -10.65
N ALA A 234 20.03 -8.18 -9.88
CA ALA A 234 19.07 -7.21 -9.35
C ALA A 234 18.35 -6.45 -10.48
N ARG A 235 19.08 -5.95 -11.48
CA ARG A 235 18.48 -5.32 -12.67
C ARG A 235 17.57 -6.27 -13.43
N ALA A 236 18.03 -7.50 -13.68
CA ALA A 236 17.24 -8.52 -14.37
C ALA A 236 15.92 -8.82 -13.62
N PHE A 237 15.95 -8.82 -12.29
CA PHE A 237 14.77 -9.02 -11.48
C PHE A 237 13.80 -7.84 -11.58
N ILE A 238 14.29 -6.60 -11.49
CA ILE A 238 13.48 -5.39 -11.64
C ILE A 238 12.83 -5.34 -13.04
N GLU A 239 13.62 -5.58 -14.10
CA GLU A 239 13.07 -5.61 -15.47
C GLU A 239 12.00 -6.68 -15.67
N PHE A 240 12.18 -7.87 -15.06
CA PHE A 240 11.15 -8.90 -15.09
C PHE A 240 9.83 -8.41 -14.47
N LEU A 241 9.90 -7.74 -13.33
CA LEU A 241 8.69 -7.22 -12.66
C LEU A 241 7.96 -6.16 -13.49
N LEU A 242 8.67 -5.44 -14.36
CA LEU A 242 8.11 -4.43 -15.27
C LEU A 242 7.54 -5.02 -16.58
N THR A 243 7.72 -6.32 -16.82
CA THR A 243 7.09 -6.99 -17.97
C THR A 243 5.62 -7.31 -17.68
N GLU A 244 4.83 -7.58 -18.73
CA GLU A 244 3.45 -8.04 -18.58
C GLU A 244 3.33 -9.26 -17.65
N ARG A 245 4.26 -10.21 -17.77
CA ARG A 245 4.32 -11.38 -16.90
C ARG A 245 4.57 -11.02 -15.43
N GLY A 246 5.48 -10.08 -15.18
CA GLY A 246 5.76 -9.58 -13.84
C GLY A 246 4.59 -8.81 -13.24
N GLN A 247 3.96 -7.94 -14.03
CA GLN A 247 2.77 -7.19 -13.62
C GLN A 247 1.59 -8.09 -13.31
N LYS A 248 1.42 -9.20 -14.07
CA LYS A 248 0.43 -10.22 -13.77
C LYS A 248 0.67 -10.87 -12.40
N VAL A 249 1.92 -11.18 -12.06
CA VAL A 249 2.27 -11.74 -10.73
C VAL A 249 1.87 -10.78 -9.60
N PHE A 250 2.05 -9.47 -9.76
CA PHE A 250 1.61 -8.49 -8.78
C PHE A 250 0.08 -8.49 -8.61
N MET A 251 -0.66 -8.56 -9.73
CA MET A 251 -2.12 -8.62 -9.67
C MET A 251 -2.60 -9.88 -8.96
N GLU A 252 -1.97 -11.02 -9.19
CA GLU A 252 -2.26 -12.28 -8.50
C GLU A 252 -1.96 -12.22 -6.99
N ARG A 253 -1.41 -11.10 -6.52
CA ARG A 253 -1.14 -10.79 -5.11
C ARG A 253 -1.92 -9.60 -4.58
N GLY A 254 -2.90 -9.09 -5.34
CA GLY A 254 -3.75 -7.97 -4.92
C GLY A 254 -3.10 -6.60 -5.02
N LEU A 255 -1.99 -6.49 -5.74
CA LEU A 255 -1.38 -5.23 -6.14
C LEU A 255 -1.86 -4.83 -7.53
N PHE A 256 -1.84 -3.55 -7.81
CA PHE A 256 -2.27 -3.02 -9.10
C PHE A 256 -1.07 -2.84 -10.03
N PRO A 257 -1.20 -3.10 -11.34
CA PRO A 257 -0.11 -2.87 -12.26
C PRO A 257 0.17 -1.38 -12.42
N LEU A 258 1.41 -1.05 -12.75
CA LEU A 258 1.85 0.33 -13.03
C LEU A 258 1.23 0.97 -14.26
N THR A 259 0.64 0.18 -15.15
CA THR A 259 0.13 0.66 -16.43
C THR A 259 -1.14 -0.07 -16.81
N PRO A 260 -2.15 0.64 -17.36
CA PRO A 260 -3.35 0.01 -17.88
C PRO A 260 -3.11 -0.76 -19.20
N LYS A 261 -1.88 -0.71 -19.73
CA LYS A 261 -1.50 -1.36 -21.00
C LYS A 261 -1.70 -2.88 -20.95
N TYR A 262 -1.47 -3.48 -19.78
CA TYR A 262 -1.56 -4.92 -19.62
C TYR A 262 -2.99 -5.32 -19.24
N LYS A 263 -3.67 -5.97 -20.20
CA LYS A 263 -4.97 -6.59 -19.95
C LYS A 263 -4.75 -7.93 -19.25
N VAL A 264 -4.86 -7.94 -17.94
CA VAL A 264 -4.84 -9.20 -17.20
C VAL A 264 -6.22 -9.81 -17.25
N GLN A 265 -6.37 -10.87 -18.03
CA GLN A 265 -7.53 -11.75 -17.98
C GLN A 265 -7.10 -13.03 -17.28
N GLY A 266 -7.80 -13.39 -16.21
CA GLY A 266 -7.66 -14.69 -15.57
C GLY A 266 -8.51 -15.74 -16.29
N ALA A 267 -8.01 -16.97 -16.40
CA ALA A 267 -8.85 -18.10 -16.76
C ALA A 267 -9.92 -18.30 -15.67
N PRO A 268 -11.14 -18.80 -16.00
CA PRO A 268 -12.18 -19.05 -15.02
C PRO A 268 -11.67 -19.89 -13.83
N GLY A 269 -11.95 -19.42 -12.61
CA GLY A 269 -11.50 -20.03 -11.36
C GLY A 269 -10.04 -19.77 -10.99
N SER A 270 -9.29 -18.97 -11.78
CA SER A 270 -7.89 -18.67 -11.48
C SER A 270 -7.72 -17.54 -10.45
N THR A 271 -6.57 -17.49 -9.80
CA THR A 271 -6.18 -16.38 -8.92
C THR A 271 -6.20 -15.03 -9.66
N ALA A 272 -5.86 -15.02 -10.95
CA ALA A 272 -5.90 -13.81 -11.76
C ALA A 272 -7.34 -13.30 -12.00
N GLU A 273 -8.31 -14.20 -12.24
CA GLU A 273 -9.74 -13.82 -12.33
C GLU A 273 -10.22 -13.24 -11.00
N LEU A 274 -9.90 -13.90 -9.89
CA LEU A 274 -10.23 -13.43 -8.56
C LEU A 274 -9.63 -12.04 -8.26
N ALA A 275 -8.39 -11.79 -8.71
CA ALA A 275 -7.72 -10.51 -8.56
C ALA A 275 -8.40 -9.42 -9.39
N VAL A 276 -8.79 -9.73 -10.63
CA VAL A 276 -9.55 -8.79 -11.49
C VAL A 276 -10.88 -8.42 -10.85
N GLU A 277 -11.63 -9.39 -10.33
CA GLU A 277 -12.88 -9.15 -9.60
C GLU A 277 -12.63 -8.29 -8.36
N PHE A 278 -11.60 -8.62 -7.58
CA PHE A 278 -11.26 -7.92 -6.34
C PHE A 278 -10.86 -6.46 -6.58
N THR A 279 -10.12 -6.18 -7.63
CA THR A 279 -9.64 -4.82 -7.97
C THR A 279 -10.65 -4.00 -8.77
N GLY A 280 -11.81 -4.56 -9.12
CA GLY A 280 -12.80 -3.90 -9.97
C GLY A 280 -12.35 -3.72 -11.42
N GLY A 281 -11.28 -4.41 -11.80
CA GLY A 281 -10.61 -4.27 -13.09
C GLY A 281 -9.60 -3.12 -13.11
N VAL A 282 -8.42 -3.39 -13.63
CA VAL A 282 -7.28 -2.45 -13.67
C VAL A 282 -7.60 -1.15 -14.41
N ARG A 283 -8.46 -1.22 -15.41
CA ARG A 283 -8.85 -0.05 -16.21
C ARG A 283 -9.51 1.05 -15.39
N SER A 284 -10.41 0.68 -14.48
CA SER A 284 -11.15 1.66 -13.69
C SER A 284 -10.23 2.54 -12.83
N TYR A 285 -9.08 2.01 -12.41
CA TYR A 285 -8.15 2.71 -11.54
C TYR A 285 -7.33 3.80 -12.25
N PHE A 286 -6.98 3.58 -13.53
CA PHE A 286 -6.26 4.56 -14.35
C PHE A 286 -7.19 5.47 -15.17
N GLU A 287 -8.41 5.02 -15.44
CA GLU A 287 -9.44 5.80 -16.18
C GLU A 287 -10.21 6.74 -15.26
N THR A 288 -10.30 6.47 -13.96
CA THR A 288 -10.81 7.41 -12.96
C THR A 288 -9.68 8.35 -12.58
N ASP A 289 -9.93 9.66 -12.61
CA ASP A 289 -9.05 10.65 -12.01
C ASP A 289 -8.81 10.28 -10.55
N VAL A 290 -7.69 9.62 -10.26
CA VAL A 290 -7.29 9.32 -8.89
C VAL A 290 -7.08 10.66 -8.19
N ALA A 291 -8.00 10.99 -7.28
CA ALA A 291 -7.91 12.23 -6.53
C ALA A 291 -6.87 12.05 -5.42
N ASN A 292 -5.61 12.32 -5.75
CA ASN A 292 -4.55 12.28 -4.75
C ASN A 292 -4.42 13.61 -4.02
N VAL A 293 -4.65 13.59 -2.73
CA VAL A 293 -4.46 14.73 -1.80
C VAL A 293 -3.24 14.54 -0.90
N TYR A 294 -2.63 13.37 -0.92
CA TYR A 294 -1.47 13.06 -0.10
C TYR A 294 -0.23 13.84 -0.59
N ASP A 295 0.44 14.47 0.34
CA ASP A 295 1.69 15.18 0.14
C ASP A 295 2.71 14.63 1.13
N GLU A 296 3.67 13.87 0.62
CA GLU A 296 4.65 13.16 1.44
C GLU A 296 5.52 14.11 2.28
N THR A 297 5.83 15.30 1.75
CA THR A 297 6.59 16.30 2.49
C THR A 297 5.81 16.83 3.69
N VAL A 298 4.52 17.10 3.49
CA VAL A 298 3.61 17.54 4.57
C VAL A 298 3.41 16.42 5.56
N ALA A 299 3.13 15.20 5.08
CA ALA A 299 2.92 14.01 5.88
C ALA A 299 4.12 13.70 6.79
N THR A 300 5.33 13.75 6.24
CA THR A 300 6.57 13.53 7.01
C THR A 300 6.73 14.56 8.14
N LYS A 301 6.49 15.85 7.85
CA LYS A 301 6.58 16.92 8.85
C LYS A 301 5.50 16.79 9.94
N ARG A 302 4.31 16.34 9.59
CA ARG A 302 3.15 16.23 10.48
C ARG A 302 3.10 14.92 11.26
N SER A 303 3.78 13.87 10.80
CA SER A 303 3.67 12.50 11.30
C SER A 303 3.79 12.38 12.83
N GLU A 304 4.78 13.03 13.45
CA GLU A 304 4.92 12.97 14.90
C GLU A 304 3.81 13.72 15.64
N ALA A 305 3.43 14.90 15.15
CA ALA A 305 2.32 15.66 15.74
C ALA A 305 0.99 14.90 15.61
N LEU A 306 0.74 14.23 14.48
CA LEU A 306 -0.41 13.36 14.27
C LEU A 306 -0.44 12.23 15.31
N LYS A 307 0.67 11.53 15.50
CA LYS A 307 0.76 10.43 16.48
C LYS A 307 0.54 10.89 17.92
N VAL A 308 1.12 12.04 18.29
CA VAL A 308 0.94 12.63 19.63
C VAL A 308 -0.53 12.98 19.84
N ARG A 309 -1.14 13.70 18.90
CA ARG A 309 -2.54 14.11 19.00
C ARG A 309 -3.49 12.91 18.95
N PHE A 310 -3.19 11.87 18.18
CA PHE A 310 -3.97 10.65 18.18
C PHE A 310 -3.98 9.96 19.55
N ARG A 311 -2.85 9.90 20.22
CA ARG A 311 -2.77 9.35 21.60
C ARG A 311 -3.62 10.15 22.56
N SER A 312 -3.53 11.48 22.55
CA SER A 312 -4.24 12.33 23.50
C SER A 312 -5.74 12.43 23.22
N ASP A 313 -6.14 12.55 21.95
CA ASP A 313 -7.51 12.89 21.56
C ASP A 313 -8.37 11.66 21.28
N ILE A 314 -7.74 10.53 20.93
CA ILE A 314 -8.44 9.31 20.54
C ILE A 314 -8.10 8.15 21.49
N GLU A 315 -6.84 7.69 21.57
CA GLU A 315 -6.52 6.51 22.37
C GLU A 315 -6.84 6.72 23.85
N ALA A 316 -6.44 7.86 24.43
CA ALA A 316 -6.69 8.16 25.85
C ALA A 316 -8.18 8.40 26.18
N LYS A 317 -8.98 8.78 25.19
CA LYS A 317 -10.41 9.11 25.36
C LYS A 317 -11.33 8.09 24.68
N TRP A 318 -10.81 6.98 24.21
CA TRP A 318 -11.57 6.03 23.39
C TRP A 318 -12.83 5.51 24.08
N ASP A 319 -12.78 5.21 25.38
CA ASP A 319 -13.96 4.77 26.13
C ASP A 319 -15.02 5.87 26.28
N GLU A 320 -14.64 7.13 26.25
CA GLU A 320 -15.55 8.26 26.23
C GLU A 320 -16.19 8.45 24.85
N LEU A 321 -15.40 8.29 23.78
CA LEU A 321 -15.88 8.41 22.41
C LEU A 321 -16.89 7.32 22.02
N LYS A 322 -16.85 6.16 22.68
CA LYS A 322 -17.81 5.06 22.46
C LYS A 322 -19.16 5.24 23.18
N LYS A 323 -19.28 6.17 24.09
CA LYS A 323 -20.56 6.48 24.77
C LYS A 323 -21.48 7.23 23.87
#